data_4fa443cd55a33406c0a880f2f35a180f
#
_entry.id   4fa443cd55a33406c0a880f2f35a180f
#
_cell.length_a   1.000
_cell.length_b   1.000
_cell.length_c   1.000
_cell.angle_alpha   90.00
_cell.angle_beta   90.00
_cell.angle_gamma   90.00
#
_symmetry.space_group_name_H-M   'P 1'
#
loop_
_entity.id
_entity.type
_entity.pdbx_description
1 polymer ?
#
loop_
_entity_poly.entity_id
_entity_poly.type
_entity_poly.pdbx_seq_one_letter_code
_entity_poly.pdbx_strand_id
1 'polypeptide(L)'
;DEYDAPLLDVVHEKENLQPLRRIMQNFYSPLKKLDPYLEFTFITGITKFSQLSIFSELNNLDNISLFDQYSAICGISKTELTTQMKPDIEAMGEALNMTYEECLKELTQFYDGYHFSEKSEDIFNPFSLVKAMNAGKIAPYWFGSGTPSFLLKLLDKYHVNLSTLESQETVLSSFDQSTEEMTDALPLLYQSGYLTIKKYEPMFQEYTLGIPNKEVRDGLLNSLIPHYVNPRRSDNNAFLLGFCKAVYRNDIEAALEHMRTYMATIPYDLENHSEKHYQTIFYLMFSFLNIYIRTEVKSAIGRADAVMHMPDTIYVFELKVDKSADEALAQIDEKGYMLPYHAEGKRLIKIGISFDSTQRTISDWKIKEE
;
A
#
# COMPACT_ATOMS: atom_id res chain seq x y z
N ASP A 1 20.41 15.17 5.09
CA ASP A 1 19.47 14.04 5.08
C ASP A 1 18.19 14.39 5.84
N GLU A 2 17.03 13.96 5.34
CA GLU A 2 15.71 14.20 5.95
C GLU A 2 15.47 15.67 6.32
N TYR A 3 15.74 16.59 5.38
CA TYR A 3 15.65 18.04 5.63
C TYR A 3 14.25 18.47 6.10
N ASP A 4 13.24 17.72 5.77
CA ASP A 4 11.82 18.01 5.98
C ASP A 4 11.24 17.36 7.25
N ALA A 5 11.98 16.49 7.93
CA ALA A 5 11.49 15.77 9.11
C ALA A 5 10.84 16.69 10.17
N PRO A 6 11.42 17.88 10.53
CA PRO A 6 10.78 18.77 11.48
C PRO A 6 9.43 19.33 11.00
N LEU A 7 9.22 19.45 9.70
CA LEU A 7 7.99 19.99 9.12
C LEU A 7 6.89 18.94 9.01
N LEU A 8 7.26 17.67 8.81
CA LEU A 8 6.31 16.56 8.74
C LEU A 8 5.52 16.39 10.04
N ASP A 9 6.18 16.59 11.17
CA ASP A 9 5.53 16.50 12.49
C ASP A 9 4.39 17.50 12.67
N VAL A 10 4.49 18.66 12.02
CA VAL A 10 3.55 19.78 12.15
C VAL A 10 2.77 20.09 10.87
N VAL A 11 2.83 19.23 9.87
CA VAL A 11 2.19 19.46 8.55
C VAL A 11 0.68 19.71 8.65
N HIS A 12 0.03 19.21 9.71
CA HIS A 12 -1.41 19.42 9.96
C HIS A 12 -1.70 20.65 10.84
N GLU A 13 -0.68 21.29 11.43
CA GLU A 13 -0.79 22.37 12.39
C GLU A 13 -0.39 23.69 11.72
N LYS A 14 -1.32 24.32 11.01
CA LYS A 14 -1.06 25.55 10.24
C LYS A 14 -0.38 26.65 11.06
N GLU A 15 -0.69 26.73 12.36
CA GLU A 15 -0.12 27.73 13.26
C GLU A 15 1.37 27.48 13.54
N ASN A 16 1.79 26.24 13.64
CA ASN A 16 3.18 25.85 13.92
C ASN A 16 4.00 25.70 12.66
N LEU A 17 3.39 25.35 11.55
CA LEU A 17 4.07 25.11 10.27
C LEU A 17 4.79 26.38 9.75
N GLN A 18 4.12 27.53 9.76
CA GLN A 18 4.69 28.78 9.21
C GLN A 18 5.93 29.30 9.98
N PRO A 19 5.91 29.37 11.33
CA PRO A 19 7.10 29.73 12.09
C PRO A 19 8.28 28.80 11.87
N LEU A 20 8.02 27.48 11.87
CA LEU A 20 9.07 26.47 11.68
C LEU A 20 9.68 26.55 10.28
N ARG A 21 8.86 26.76 9.26
CA ARG A 21 9.29 26.99 7.89
C ARG A 21 10.28 28.16 7.78
N ARG A 22 9.98 29.27 8.44
CA ARG A 22 10.86 30.45 8.48
C ARG A 22 12.20 30.16 9.14
N ILE A 23 12.21 29.34 10.19
CA ILE A 23 13.43 28.86 10.83
C ILE A 23 14.26 28.04 9.84
N MET A 24 13.64 27.08 9.16
CA MET A 24 14.28 26.22 8.16
C MET A 24 14.83 27.05 6.98
N GLN A 25 14.06 27.99 6.47
CA GLN A 25 14.49 28.91 5.41
C GLN A 25 15.75 29.69 5.84
N ASN A 26 15.75 30.26 7.04
CA ASN A 26 16.90 30.96 7.58
C ASN A 26 18.13 30.06 7.77
N PHE A 27 17.92 28.81 8.09
CA PHE A 27 18.99 27.82 8.24
C PHE A 27 19.62 27.41 6.89
N TYR A 28 18.80 27.20 5.86
CA TYR A 28 19.29 26.76 4.54
C TYR A 28 19.71 27.89 3.62
N SER A 29 19.18 29.12 3.75
CA SER A 29 19.49 30.27 2.87
C SER A 29 20.99 30.59 2.76
N PRO A 30 21.84 30.40 3.80
CA PRO A 30 23.27 30.61 3.69
C PRO A 30 24.01 29.73 2.68
N LEU A 31 23.44 28.54 2.34
CA LEU A 31 24.06 27.59 1.38
C LEU A 31 24.42 28.28 0.05
N LYS A 32 23.54 29.17 -0.43
CA LYS A 32 23.80 29.92 -1.66
C LYS A 32 25.05 30.83 -1.57
N LYS A 33 25.23 31.44 -0.42
CA LYS A 33 26.41 32.33 -0.19
C LYS A 33 27.69 31.53 0.03
N LEU A 34 27.54 30.31 0.51
CA LEU A 34 28.62 29.36 0.78
C LEU A 34 29.03 28.56 -0.44
N ASP A 35 28.26 28.61 -1.55
CA ASP A 35 28.50 27.87 -2.77
C ASP A 35 30.00 27.91 -3.25
N PRO A 36 30.71 29.04 -3.23
CA PRO A 36 32.12 29.07 -3.60
C PRO A 36 33.08 28.29 -2.67
N TYR A 37 32.59 27.88 -1.50
CA TYR A 37 33.36 27.15 -0.48
C TYR A 37 32.92 25.70 -0.35
N LEU A 38 31.82 25.30 -1.02
CA LEU A 38 31.29 23.96 -1.00
C LEU A 38 31.67 23.22 -2.29
N GLU A 39 32.30 22.08 -2.15
CA GLU A 39 32.67 21.24 -3.29
C GLU A 39 31.43 20.52 -3.85
N PHE A 40 30.52 20.15 -2.95
CA PHE A 40 29.29 19.44 -3.31
C PHE A 40 28.19 19.64 -2.24
N THR A 41 26.95 19.77 -2.66
CA THR A 41 25.79 19.83 -1.78
C THR A 41 24.75 18.82 -2.24
N PHE A 42 24.37 17.87 -1.38
CA PHE A 42 23.34 16.89 -1.62
C PHE A 42 22.32 16.95 -0.48
N ILE A 43 21.06 17.20 -0.82
CA ILE A 43 19.97 17.34 0.14
C ILE A 43 18.93 16.24 -0.15
N THR A 44 18.55 15.50 0.89
CA THR A 44 17.52 14.49 0.82
C THR A 44 16.38 14.80 1.80
N GLY A 45 15.18 14.36 1.48
CA GLY A 45 14.00 14.48 2.32
C GLY A 45 13.01 13.36 2.03
N ILE A 46 12.06 13.18 2.94
CA ILE A 46 10.95 12.24 2.78
C ILE A 46 9.94 12.80 1.80
N THR A 47 9.68 14.11 1.87
CA THR A 47 8.68 14.79 1.05
C THR A 47 9.25 16.00 0.33
N LYS A 48 8.52 16.44 -0.69
CA LYS A 48 8.84 17.66 -1.44
C LYS A 48 8.17 18.85 -0.76
N PHE A 49 8.87 19.50 0.16
CA PHE A 49 8.45 20.82 0.59
C PHE A 49 8.79 21.82 -0.50
N SER A 50 7.82 22.68 -0.82
CA SER A 50 7.89 23.60 -1.95
C SER A 50 9.24 24.34 -2.02
N GLN A 51 9.87 24.32 -3.18
CA GLN A 51 11.01 25.19 -3.49
C GLN A 51 10.68 26.66 -3.21
N LEU A 52 9.40 27.03 -3.27
CA LEU A 52 8.92 28.39 -2.98
C LEU A 52 8.98 28.75 -1.49
N SER A 53 9.04 27.80 -0.56
CA SER A 53 9.00 28.13 0.87
C SER A 53 10.34 28.05 1.58
N ILE A 54 11.12 26.97 1.37
CA ILE A 54 12.41 26.77 2.07
C ILE A 54 13.59 27.07 1.14
N PHE A 55 13.51 26.61 -0.11
CA PHE A 55 14.60 26.68 -1.09
C PHE A 55 14.39 27.73 -2.18
N SER A 56 13.42 28.64 -2.01
CA SER A 56 13.11 29.68 -3.02
C SER A 56 14.31 30.53 -3.42
N GLU A 57 15.28 30.66 -2.53
CA GLU A 57 16.52 31.42 -2.77
C GLU A 57 17.68 30.55 -3.30
N LEU A 58 17.53 29.21 -3.26
CA LEU A 58 18.58 28.26 -3.65
C LEU A 58 18.36 27.78 -5.10
N ASN A 59 18.57 28.70 -6.03
CA ASN A 59 18.48 28.41 -7.47
C ASN A 59 19.75 27.70 -8.04
N ASN A 60 20.68 27.31 -7.19
CA ASN A 60 21.86 26.50 -7.48
C ASN A 60 21.68 25.01 -7.21
N LEU A 61 20.48 24.58 -6.80
CA LEU A 61 20.14 23.18 -6.59
C LEU A 61 19.24 22.68 -7.72
N ASP A 62 19.58 21.50 -8.25
CA ASP A 62 18.75 20.76 -9.21
C ASP A 62 17.92 19.70 -8.49
N ASN A 63 16.63 19.62 -8.79
CA ASN A 63 15.79 18.52 -8.31
C ASN A 63 15.95 17.31 -9.23
N ILE A 64 16.65 16.30 -8.74
CA ILE A 64 16.99 15.09 -9.50
C ILE A 64 16.05 13.90 -9.23
N SER A 65 14.99 14.08 -8.46
CA SER A 65 14.14 12.99 -7.95
C SER A 65 13.50 12.12 -9.04
N LEU A 66 13.26 12.68 -10.23
CA LEU A 66 12.65 11.99 -11.36
C LEU A 66 13.59 11.85 -12.58
N PHE A 67 14.88 12.08 -12.41
CA PHE A 67 15.85 11.97 -13.50
C PHE A 67 16.27 10.51 -13.69
N ASP A 68 16.12 9.98 -14.89
CA ASP A 68 16.47 8.59 -15.24
C ASP A 68 17.88 8.20 -14.78
N GLN A 69 18.85 9.12 -14.98
CA GLN A 69 20.26 8.88 -14.64
C GLN A 69 20.55 8.75 -13.13
N TYR A 70 19.64 9.19 -12.27
CA TYR A 70 19.79 9.15 -10.80
C TYR A 70 18.78 8.20 -10.13
N SER A 71 17.96 7.52 -10.91
CA SER A 71 16.86 6.70 -10.40
C SER A 71 17.29 5.58 -9.43
N ALA A 72 18.50 5.08 -9.56
CA ALA A 72 19.07 4.04 -8.70
C ALA A 72 19.95 4.56 -7.55
N ILE A 73 20.14 5.89 -7.41
CA ILE A 73 21.12 6.47 -6.47
C ILE A 73 20.87 6.09 -5.00
N CYS A 74 19.59 5.85 -4.62
CA CYS A 74 19.19 5.51 -3.25
C CYS A 74 18.70 4.06 -3.11
N GLY A 75 18.93 3.20 -4.11
CA GLY A 75 18.49 1.81 -4.12
C GLY A 75 19.58 0.82 -4.44
N ILE A 76 19.22 -0.45 -4.50
CA ILE A 76 20.06 -1.53 -5.01
C ILE A 76 19.40 -2.06 -6.26
N SER A 77 20.11 -2.03 -7.38
CA SER A 77 19.61 -2.58 -8.64
C SER A 77 19.64 -4.11 -8.62
N LYS A 78 18.84 -4.75 -9.46
CA LYS A 78 18.87 -6.20 -9.61
C LYS A 78 20.23 -6.70 -10.07
N THR A 79 20.92 -5.93 -10.89
CA THR A 79 22.28 -6.25 -11.36
C THR A 79 23.27 -6.24 -10.19
N GLU A 80 23.25 -5.22 -9.34
CA GLU A 80 24.11 -5.18 -8.14
C GLU A 80 23.81 -6.34 -7.19
N LEU A 81 22.53 -6.60 -6.93
CA LEU A 81 22.09 -7.69 -6.07
C LEU A 81 22.62 -9.05 -6.57
N THR A 82 22.45 -9.35 -7.86
CA THR A 82 22.81 -10.66 -8.43
C THR A 82 24.31 -10.83 -8.70
N THR A 83 25.08 -9.73 -8.76
CA THR A 83 26.53 -9.79 -9.02
C THR A 83 27.35 -9.57 -7.75
N GLN A 84 27.09 -8.48 -7.03
CA GLN A 84 27.91 -8.10 -5.86
C GLN A 84 27.45 -8.80 -4.58
N MET A 85 26.14 -9.04 -4.42
CA MET A 85 25.53 -9.63 -3.23
C MET A 85 25.11 -11.09 -3.43
N LYS A 86 25.58 -11.75 -4.48
CA LYS A 86 25.27 -13.16 -4.74
C LYS A 86 25.61 -14.09 -3.56
N PRO A 87 26.78 -13.97 -2.91
CA PRO A 87 27.11 -14.82 -1.74
C PRO A 87 26.13 -14.63 -0.58
N ASP A 88 25.60 -13.42 -0.38
CA ASP A 88 24.63 -13.11 0.68
C ASP A 88 23.28 -13.78 0.41
N ILE A 89 22.84 -13.81 -0.87
CA ILE A 89 21.63 -14.53 -1.29
C ILE A 89 21.80 -16.03 -1.07
N GLU A 90 22.95 -16.60 -1.43
CA GLU A 90 23.26 -18.02 -1.24
C GLU A 90 23.23 -18.39 0.25
N ALA A 91 23.90 -17.61 1.11
CA ALA A 91 23.90 -17.80 2.56
C ALA A 91 22.50 -17.68 3.17
N MET A 92 21.70 -16.72 2.70
CA MET A 92 20.32 -16.56 3.13
C MET A 92 19.44 -17.73 2.67
N GLY A 93 19.64 -18.21 1.43
CA GLY A 93 18.94 -19.39 0.89
C GLY A 93 19.20 -20.63 1.76
N GLU A 94 20.46 -20.88 2.15
CA GLU A 94 20.82 -21.96 3.08
C GLU A 94 20.09 -21.83 4.43
N ALA A 95 20.06 -20.62 5.00
CA ALA A 95 19.40 -20.36 6.28
C ALA A 95 17.86 -20.58 6.21
N LEU A 96 17.26 -20.36 5.07
CA LEU A 96 15.81 -20.52 4.83
C LEU A 96 15.43 -21.88 4.24
N ASN A 97 16.39 -22.77 3.97
CA ASN A 97 16.21 -24.03 3.23
C ASN A 97 15.59 -23.78 1.83
N MET A 98 16.07 -22.78 1.12
CA MET A 98 15.66 -22.38 -0.23
C MET A 98 16.85 -22.47 -1.19
N THR A 99 16.58 -22.73 -2.46
CA THR A 99 17.56 -22.54 -3.54
C THR A 99 17.86 -21.05 -3.73
N TYR A 100 18.95 -20.75 -4.43
CA TYR A 100 19.29 -19.36 -4.80
C TYR A 100 18.14 -18.69 -5.56
N GLU A 101 17.54 -19.37 -6.53
CA GLU A 101 16.44 -18.84 -7.34
C GLU A 101 15.18 -18.58 -6.53
N GLU A 102 14.85 -19.47 -5.60
CA GLU A 102 13.71 -19.29 -4.70
C GLU A 102 13.96 -18.12 -3.75
N CYS A 103 15.15 -18.02 -3.16
CA CYS A 103 15.52 -16.93 -2.28
C CYS A 103 15.49 -15.58 -3.04
N LEU A 104 16.09 -15.50 -4.22
CA LEU A 104 16.07 -14.31 -5.07
C LEU A 104 14.64 -13.89 -5.43
N LYS A 105 13.78 -14.85 -5.75
CA LYS A 105 12.37 -14.60 -6.06
C LYS A 105 11.62 -14.01 -4.86
N GLU A 106 11.80 -14.57 -3.68
CA GLU A 106 11.18 -14.07 -2.44
C GLU A 106 11.69 -12.66 -2.09
N LEU A 107 13.01 -12.41 -2.21
CA LEU A 107 13.59 -11.08 -2.00
C LEU A 107 13.04 -10.05 -2.99
N THR A 108 12.89 -10.45 -4.26
CA THR A 108 12.30 -9.59 -5.30
C THR A 108 10.86 -9.25 -4.96
N GLN A 109 10.03 -10.22 -4.58
CA GLN A 109 8.63 -9.95 -4.23
C GLN A 109 8.48 -9.05 -3.00
N PHE A 110 9.41 -9.19 -2.03
CA PHE A 110 9.31 -8.48 -0.76
C PHE A 110 9.89 -7.07 -0.82
N TYR A 111 11.01 -6.83 -1.51
CA TYR A 111 11.80 -5.61 -1.35
C TYR A 111 12.09 -4.84 -2.62
N ASP A 112 11.81 -5.42 -3.80
CA ASP A 112 11.96 -4.78 -5.11
C ASP A 112 10.74 -3.92 -5.46
N GLY A 113 10.77 -3.28 -6.64
CA GLY A 113 9.62 -2.66 -7.26
C GLY A 113 9.46 -1.17 -6.98
N TYR A 114 10.45 -0.50 -6.38
CA TYR A 114 10.52 0.96 -6.37
C TYR A 114 11.00 1.47 -7.72
N HIS A 115 10.25 2.39 -8.31
CA HIS A 115 10.48 2.94 -9.63
C HIS A 115 10.36 4.46 -9.59
N PHE A 116 11.43 5.19 -9.91
CA PHE A 116 11.52 6.62 -9.63
C PHE A 116 11.53 7.52 -10.88
N SER A 117 11.52 6.96 -12.09
CA SER A 117 11.46 7.75 -13.32
C SER A 117 10.76 6.98 -14.45
N GLU A 118 10.52 7.64 -15.58
CA GLU A 118 9.74 7.07 -16.67
C GLU A 118 10.41 5.86 -17.36
N LYS A 119 11.74 5.78 -17.31
CA LYS A 119 12.55 4.78 -18.02
C LYS A 119 13.54 4.02 -17.13
N SER A 120 13.40 4.15 -15.82
CA SER A 120 14.29 3.47 -14.91
C SER A 120 13.96 1.99 -14.76
N GLU A 121 14.89 1.24 -14.20
CA GLU A 121 14.63 -0.10 -13.67
C GLU A 121 14.02 -0.03 -12.29
N ASP A 122 13.38 -1.12 -11.85
CA ASP A 122 12.96 -1.28 -10.47
C ASP A 122 14.18 -1.48 -9.58
N ILE A 123 14.12 -0.93 -8.37
CA ILE A 123 15.20 -1.05 -7.37
C ILE A 123 14.66 -1.58 -6.05
N PHE A 124 15.54 -2.26 -5.33
CA PHE A 124 15.29 -2.79 -4.00
C PHE A 124 15.44 -1.71 -2.94
N ASN A 125 14.62 -1.77 -1.89
CA ASN A 125 14.83 -1.00 -0.68
C ASN A 125 16.10 -1.50 0.04
N PRO A 126 17.18 -0.70 0.11
CA PRO A 126 18.45 -1.18 0.66
C PRO A 126 18.37 -1.47 2.16
N PHE A 127 17.60 -0.68 2.91
CA PHE A 127 17.45 -0.88 4.36
C PHE A 127 16.84 -2.25 4.68
N SER A 128 15.72 -2.58 4.06
CA SER A 128 15.03 -3.84 4.30
C SER A 128 15.79 -5.04 3.76
N LEU A 129 16.35 -4.90 2.55
CA LEU A 129 17.13 -5.95 1.90
C LEU A 129 18.36 -6.35 2.74
N VAL A 130 19.17 -5.37 3.15
CA VAL A 130 20.37 -5.62 3.95
C VAL A 130 20.02 -6.18 5.33
N LYS A 131 18.95 -5.69 5.96
CA LYS A 131 18.47 -6.27 7.23
C LYS A 131 17.99 -7.70 7.08
N ALA A 132 17.28 -8.03 6.00
CA ALA A 132 16.81 -9.38 5.73
C ALA A 132 17.99 -10.35 5.57
N MET A 133 19.00 -9.97 4.81
CA MET A 133 20.22 -10.77 4.61
C MET A 133 20.98 -10.98 5.93
N ASN A 134 21.21 -9.91 6.70
CA ASN A 134 21.89 -9.98 7.99
C ASN A 134 21.15 -10.85 9.02
N ALA A 135 19.81 -10.83 8.98
CA ALA A 135 18.98 -11.61 9.90
C ALA A 135 18.70 -13.03 9.42
N GLY A 136 19.01 -13.37 8.15
CA GLY A 136 18.64 -14.64 7.52
C GLY A 136 17.11 -14.85 7.50
N LYS A 137 16.32 -13.76 7.42
CA LYS A 137 14.87 -13.83 7.55
C LYS A 137 14.18 -12.75 6.70
N ILE A 138 13.14 -13.12 5.97
CA ILE A 138 12.27 -12.19 5.25
C ILE A 138 11.21 -11.66 6.21
N ALA A 139 11.15 -10.33 6.39
CA ALA A 139 10.22 -9.67 7.30
C ALA A 139 10.04 -8.19 6.91
N PRO A 140 8.95 -7.52 7.32
CA PRO A 140 8.69 -6.11 6.99
C PRO A 140 9.54 -5.17 7.87
N TYR A 141 10.82 -5.03 7.55
CA TYR A 141 11.78 -4.26 8.36
C TYR A 141 11.56 -2.76 8.30
N TRP A 142 11.17 -2.22 7.15
CA TRP A 142 10.88 -0.80 6.98
C TRP A 142 9.69 -0.38 7.85
N PHE A 143 8.61 -1.16 7.83
CA PHE A 143 7.47 -0.95 8.70
C PHE A 143 7.75 -1.25 10.18
N GLY A 144 8.68 -2.14 10.48
CA GLY A 144 9.08 -2.46 11.85
C GLY A 144 9.76 -1.29 12.59
N SER A 145 10.23 -0.28 11.88
CA SER A 145 10.77 0.96 12.45
C SER A 145 9.70 1.94 12.94
N GLY A 146 8.43 1.66 12.70
CA GLY A 146 7.26 2.42 13.14
C GLY A 146 6.41 2.93 11.97
N THR A 147 5.13 2.59 11.96
CA THR A 147 4.18 3.24 11.03
C THR A 147 4.05 4.70 11.44
N PRO A 148 4.34 5.64 10.55
CA PRO A 148 4.22 7.05 10.91
C PRO A 148 2.78 7.36 11.32
N SER A 149 2.58 7.89 12.51
CA SER A 149 1.25 8.25 13.00
C SER A 149 0.53 9.26 12.09
N PHE A 150 1.31 10.02 11.32
CA PHE A 150 0.79 10.95 10.32
C PHE A 150 0.06 10.24 9.17
N LEU A 151 0.51 9.05 8.76
CA LEU A 151 -0.11 8.29 7.66
C LEU A 151 -1.56 7.96 7.98
N LEU A 152 -1.84 7.45 9.17
CA LEU A 152 -3.20 7.10 9.59
C LEU A 152 -4.10 8.34 9.60
N LYS A 153 -3.61 9.44 10.18
CA LYS A 153 -4.32 10.74 10.17
C LYS A 153 -4.59 11.26 8.77
N LEU A 154 -3.66 11.02 7.85
CA LEU A 154 -3.77 11.42 6.46
C LEU A 154 -4.85 10.62 5.73
N LEU A 155 -4.82 9.29 5.87
CA LEU A 155 -5.79 8.40 5.25
C LEU A 155 -7.20 8.71 5.72
N ASP A 156 -7.39 9.02 7.01
CA ASP A 156 -8.67 9.47 7.56
C ASP A 156 -9.10 10.81 6.99
N LYS A 157 -8.22 11.81 7.05
CA LYS A 157 -8.52 13.18 6.62
C LYS A 157 -9.00 13.24 5.17
N TYR A 158 -8.36 12.45 4.30
CA TYR A 158 -8.65 12.46 2.86
C TYR A 158 -9.56 11.31 2.42
N HIS A 159 -10.06 10.50 3.37
CA HIS A 159 -10.96 9.37 3.09
C HIS A 159 -10.43 8.48 1.95
N VAL A 160 -9.14 8.11 2.05
CA VAL A 160 -8.47 7.34 1.01
C VAL A 160 -9.09 5.97 0.86
N ASN A 161 -9.49 5.63 -0.35
CA ASN A 161 -9.94 4.28 -0.66
C ASN A 161 -8.71 3.38 -0.90
N LEU A 162 -8.45 2.48 0.03
CA LEU A 162 -7.28 1.61 0.00
C LEU A 162 -7.23 0.69 -1.23
N SER A 163 -8.39 0.31 -1.77
CA SER A 163 -8.45 -0.53 -2.96
C SER A 163 -7.92 0.16 -4.21
N THR A 164 -7.94 1.51 -4.25
CA THR A 164 -7.39 2.28 -5.37
C THR A 164 -5.87 2.38 -5.32
N LEU A 165 -5.24 2.15 -4.16
CA LEU A 165 -3.79 2.25 -4.01
C LEU A 165 -3.01 1.17 -4.79
N GLU A 166 -3.67 0.10 -5.20
CA GLU A 166 -3.04 -0.96 -6.02
C GLU A 166 -2.75 -0.50 -7.46
N SER A 167 -3.59 0.40 -8.00
CA SER A 167 -3.42 0.93 -9.35
C SER A 167 -4.22 2.23 -9.48
N GLN A 168 -3.53 3.37 -9.46
CA GLN A 168 -4.14 4.69 -9.57
C GLN A 168 -3.56 5.45 -10.76
N GLU A 169 -4.40 5.71 -11.76
CA GLU A 169 -4.06 6.54 -12.91
C GLU A 169 -4.04 8.02 -12.50
N THR A 170 -3.00 8.74 -12.91
CA THR A 170 -2.75 10.12 -12.50
C THR A 170 -1.79 10.84 -13.45
N VAL A 171 -1.60 12.14 -13.23
CA VAL A 171 -0.61 12.95 -13.94
C VAL A 171 0.46 13.47 -12.99
N LEU A 172 1.64 13.82 -13.50
CA LEU A 172 2.78 14.25 -12.71
C LEU A 172 2.43 15.35 -11.71
N SER A 173 1.69 16.36 -12.12
CA SER A 173 1.29 17.48 -11.27
C SER A 173 0.41 17.09 -10.06
N SER A 174 -0.18 15.90 -10.08
CA SER A 174 -1.02 15.44 -8.98
C SER A 174 -0.24 14.72 -7.87
N PHE A 175 0.91 14.14 -8.14
CA PHE A 175 1.68 13.41 -7.13
C PHE A 175 3.08 13.99 -6.86
N ASP A 176 3.65 14.76 -7.80
CA ASP A 176 4.93 15.46 -7.61
C ASP A 176 4.73 16.91 -7.16
N GLN A 177 3.67 17.20 -6.44
CA GLN A 177 3.42 18.52 -5.86
C GLN A 177 3.93 18.63 -4.43
N SER A 178 4.06 19.86 -3.96
CA SER A 178 4.40 20.15 -2.57
C SER A 178 3.32 19.62 -1.60
N THR A 179 3.75 19.06 -0.48
CA THR A 179 2.84 18.66 0.60
C THR A 179 1.99 19.79 1.16
N GLU A 180 2.37 21.04 0.92
CA GLU A 180 1.63 22.23 1.35
C GLU A 180 0.44 22.54 0.47
N GLU A 181 0.51 22.15 -0.79
CA GLU A 181 -0.50 22.42 -1.83
C GLU A 181 -1.40 21.21 -2.07
N MET A 182 -1.14 20.11 -1.38
CA MET A 182 -1.89 18.87 -1.60
C MET A 182 -3.36 18.99 -1.22
N THR A 183 -4.23 18.54 -2.12
CA THR A 183 -5.68 18.47 -1.93
C THR A 183 -6.16 17.06 -1.57
N ASP A 184 -5.27 16.07 -1.73
CA ASP A 184 -5.50 14.66 -1.41
C ASP A 184 -4.23 14.02 -0.83
N ALA A 185 -4.27 12.73 -0.52
CA ALA A 185 -3.16 12.01 0.10
C ALA A 185 -2.08 11.54 -0.90
N LEU A 186 -2.35 11.60 -2.20
CA LEU A 186 -1.52 10.98 -3.22
C LEU A 186 -0.06 11.48 -3.24
N PRO A 187 0.19 12.81 -3.16
CA PRO A 187 1.56 13.32 -3.14
C PRO A 187 2.37 12.75 -1.98
N LEU A 188 1.79 12.71 -0.79
CA LEU A 188 2.49 12.25 0.40
C LEU A 188 2.71 10.73 0.37
N LEU A 189 1.73 9.96 -0.08
CA LEU A 189 1.87 8.50 -0.24
C LEU A 189 2.97 8.12 -1.24
N TYR A 190 3.07 8.86 -2.35
CA TYR A 190 4.13 8.65 -3.33
C TYR A 190 5.50 9.05 -2.79
N GLN A 191 5.62 10.28 -2.27
CA GLN A 191 6.90 10.83 -1.82
C GLN A 191 7.46 10.08 -0.60
N SER A 192 6.61 9.59 0.29
CA SER A 192 7.04 8.77 1.43
C SER A 192 7.20 7.28 1.13
N GLY A 193 7.10 6.86 -0.14
CA GLY A 193 7.42 5.51 -0.57
C GLY A 193 6.34 4.45 -0.34
N TYR A 194 5.10 4.85 -0.01
CA TYR A 194 3.96 3.92 0.03
C TYR A 194 3.43 3.57 -1.36
N LEU A 195 3.61 4.50 -2.30
CA LEU A 195 3.32 4.30 -3.72
C LEU A 195 4.57 4.54 -4.55
N THR A 196 4.60 3.95 -5.73
CA THR A 196 5.65 4.12 -6.73
C THR A 196 5.06 4.15 -8.14
N ILE A 197 5.84 4.59 -9.12
CA ILE A 197 5.44 4.52 -10.53
C ILE A 197 5.41 3.04 -10.95
N LYS A 198 4.30 2.57 -11.52
CA LYS A 198 4.16 1.22 -12.08
C LYS A 198 4.15 1.23 -13.60
N LYS A 199 3.68 2.32 -14.19
CA LYS A 199 3.61 2.49 -15.64
C LYS A 199 3.61 3.98 -15.98
N TYR A 200 4.19 4.30 -17.13
CA TYR A 200 4.05 5.60 -17.78
C TYR A 200 3.53 5.42 -19.22
N GLU A 201 2.52 6.19 -19.59
CA GLU A 201 1.96 6.22 -20.96
C GLU A 201 2.30 7.56 -21.63
N PRO A 202 3.30 7.60 -22.53
CA PRO A 202 3.80 8.85 -23.10
C PRO A 202 2.77 9.65 -23.90
N MET A 203 1.82 8.97 -24.55
CA MET A 203 0.81 9.63 -25.39
C MET A 203 -0.09 10.55 -24.58
N PHE A 204 -0.41 10.15 -23.35
CA PHE A 204 -1.31 10.91 -22.46
C PHE A 204 -0.56 11.58 -21.31
N GLN A 205 0.76 11.39 -21.20
CA GLN A 205 1.57 11.81 -20.06
C GLN A 205 0.98 11.31 -18.72
N GLU A 206 0.46 10.08 -18.77
CA GLU A 206 -0.26 9.47 -17.68
C GLU A 206 0.62 8.46 -16.95
N TYR A 207 0.61 8.55 -15.63
CA TYR A 207 1.30 7.63 -14.73
C TYR A 207 0.28 6.71 -14.07
N THR A 208 0.64 5.44 -13.92
CA THR A 208 -0.05 4.54 -13.01
C THR A 208 0.80 4.37 -11.77
N LEU A 209 0.29 4.77 -10.62
CA LEU A 209 0.93 4.55 -9.33
C LEU A 209 0.35 3.29 -8.67
N GLY A 210 1.18 2.61 -7.87
CA GLY A 210 0.76 1.43 -7.11
C GLY A 210 1.72 1.13 -5.96
N ILE A 211 1.32 0.21 -5.09
CA ILE A 211 2.15 -0.23 -3.95
C ILE A 211 3.42 -0.91 -4.51
N PRO A 212 4.63 -0.54 -4.05
CA PRO A 212 5.87 -1.03 -4.63
C PRO A 212 6.01 -2.55 -4.53
N ASN A 213 5.81 -3.13 -3.35
CA ASN A 213 6.13 -4.52 -3.07
C ASN A 213 5.30 -5.10 -1.92
N LYS A 214 5.57 -6.36 -1.59
CA LYS A 214 4.87 -7.09 -0.55
C LYS A 214 5.15 -6.53 0.84
N GLU A 215 6.36 -6.05 1.14
CA GLU A 215 6.68 -5.44 2.43
C GLU A 215 5.76 -4.25 2.73
N VAL A 216 5.66 -3.32 1.77
CA VAL A 216 4.85 -2.12 1.93
C VAL A 216 3.37 -2.47 2.02
N ARG A 217 2.91 -3.40 1.19
CA ARG A 217 1.51 -3.88 1.22
C ARG A 217 1.16 -4.46 2.58
N ASP A 218 1.93 -5.45 3.03
CA ASP A 218 1.67 -6.17 4.27
C ASP A 218 1.78 -5.22 5.48
N GLY A 219 2.77 -4.33 5.46
CA GLY A 219 2.96 -3.32 6.50
C GLY A 219 1.80 -2.33 6.56
N LEU A 220 1.38 -1.79 5.42
CA LEU A 220 0.24 -0.88 5.32
C LEU A 220 -1.04 -1.53 5.85
N LEU A 221 -1.35 -2.75 5.41
CA LEU A 221 -2.51 -3.50 5.87
C LEU A 221 -2.48 -3.75 7.37
N ASN A 222 -1.35 -4.23 7.91
CA ASN A 222 -1.18 -4.47 9.35
C ASN A 222 -1.36 -3.20 10.19
N SER A 223 -0.97 -2.04 9.65
CA SER A 223 -1.10 -0.75 10.33
C SER A 223 -2.51 -0.20 10.30
N LEU A 224 -3.24 -0.47 9.23
CA LEU A 224 -4.58 0.05 9.03
C LEU A 224 -5.64 -0.73 9.81
N ILE A 225 -5.46 -2.04 9.97
CA ILE A 225 -6.45 -2.87 10.66
C ILE A 225 -6.77 -2.40 12.07
N PRO A 226 -5.79 -2.13 12.96
CA PRO A 226 -6.10 -1.61 14.30
C PRO A 226 -6.87 -0.29 14.28
N HIS A 227 -6.73 0.47 13.20
CA HIS A 227 -7.37 1.77 13.03
C HIS A 227 -8.85 1.67 12.63
N TYR A 228 -9.14 0.76 11.71
CA TYR A 228 -10.53 0.46 11.31
C TYR A 228 -11.25 -0.48 12.27
N VAL A 229 -10.51 -1.11 13.20
CA VAL A 229 -10.98 -2.08 14.17
C VAL A 229 -10.56 -1.64 15.55
N ASN A 230 -11.44 -1.77 16.52
CA ASN A 230 -11.21 -1.28 17.89
C ASN A 230 -9.87 -1.78 18.47
N PRO A 231 -8.89 -0.88 18.72
CA PRO A 231 -7.55 -1.26 19.20
C PRO A 231 -7.53 -1.84 20.62
N ARG A 232 -8.66 -1.81 21.35
CA ARG A 232 -8.76 -2.26 22.74
C ARG A 232 -8.99 -3.76 22.93
N ARG A 233 -9.10 -4.55 21.85
CA ARG A 233 -9.29 -6.00 21.96
C ARG A 233 -8.04 -6.75 21.50
N SER A 234 -7.42 -7.45 22.44
CA SER A 234 -6.35 -8.46 22.21
C SER A 234 -6.78 -9.61 21.27
N ASP A 235 -8.09 -9.71 21.00
CA ASP A 235 -8.71 -10.81 20.26
C ASP A 235 -8.71 -10.63 18.74
N ASN A 236 -8.33 -9.45 18.23
CA ASN A 236 -8.37 -9.14 16.79
C ASN A 236 -7.49 -10.08 15.96
N ASN A 237 -6.29 -10.40 16.46
CA ASN A 237 -5.38 -11.32 15.77
C ASN A 237 -5.91 -12.75 15.76
N ALA A 238 -6.55 -13.19 16.85
CA ALA A 238 -7.16 -14.51 16.94
C ALA A 238 -8.34 -14.66 15.98
N PHE A 239 -9.12 -13.60 15.84
CA PHE A 239 -10.24 -13.51 14.92
C PHE A 239 -9.79 -13.59 13.45
N LEU A 240 -8.84 -12.74 13.03
CA LEU A 240 -8.30 -12.76 11.68
C LEU A 240 -7.66 -14.11 11.34
N LEU A 241 -6.96 -14.72 12.31
CA LEU A 241 -6.42 -16.05 12.14
C LEU A 241 -7.53 -17.11 11.98
N GLY A 242 -8.65 -16.97 12.71
CA GLY A 242 -9.84 -17.80 12.55
C GLY A 242 -10.42 -17.72 11.15
N PHE A 243 -10.62 -16.51 10.64
CA PHE A 243 -11.04 -16.23 9.27
C PHE A 243 -10.11 -16.87 8.24
N CYS A 244 -8.80 -16.61 8.35
CA CYS A 244 -7.80 -17.19 7.44
C CYS A 244 -7.80 -18.73 7.48
N LYS A 245 -7.94 -19.34 8.66
CA LYS A 245 -8.02 -20.80 8.80
C LYS A 245 -9.29 -21.37 8.18
N ALA A 246 -10.43 -20.69 8.30
CA ALA A 246 -11.68 -21.10 7.66
C ALA A 246 -11.54 -21.07 6.14
N VAL A 247 -11.01 -19.99 5.57
CA VAL A 247 -10.75 -19.89 4.13
C VAL A 247 -9.76 -20.97 3.67
N TYR A 248 -8.67 -21.18 4.40
CA TYR A 248 -7.67 -22.21 4.06
C TYR A 248 -8.28 -23.63 4.00
N ARG A 249 -9.27 -23.90 4.85
CA ARG A 249 -10.02 -25.17 4.89
C ARG A 249 -11.15 -25.24 3.87
N ASN A 250 -11.29 -24.19 3.04
CA ASN A 250 -12.38 -24.06 2.07
C ASN A 250 -13.78 -23.99 2.72
N ASP A 251 -13.84 -23.56 3.98
CA ASP A 251 -15.07 -23.37 4.75
C ASP A 251 -15.51 -21.90 4.69
N ILE A 252 -16.15 -21.57 3.58
CA ILE A 252 -16.57 -20.19 3.29
C ILE A 252 -17.70 -19.74 4.21
N GLU A 253 -18.58 -20.64 4.63
CA GLU A 253 -19.64 -20.33 5.61
C GLU A 253 -19.01 -19.85 6.94
N ALA A 254 -18.05 -20.60 7.47
CA ALA A 254 -17.34 -20.21 8.68
C ALA A 254 -16.54 -18.90 8.50
N ALA A 255 -15.96 -18.68 7.32
CA ALA A 255 -15.24 -17.45 7.01
C ALA A 255 -16.19 -16.23 7.03
N LEU A 256 -17.36 -16.33 6.43
CA LEU A 256 -18.37 -15.27 6.42
C LEU A 256 -18.94 -15.01 7.82
N GLU A 257 -19.15 -16.04 8.64
CA GLU A 257 -19.59 -15.89 10.03
C GLU A 257 -18.50 -15.22 10.90
N HIS A 258 -17.22 -15.53 10.68
CA HIS A 258 -16.12 -14.79 11.29
C HIS A 258 -16.16 -13.31 10.88
N MET A 259 -16.34 -13.02 9.59
CA MET A 259 -16.46 -11.66 9.08
C MET A 259 -17.64 -10.92 9.70
N ARG A 260 -18.81 -11.54 9.77
CA ARG A 260 -20.01 -11.01 10.41
C ARG A 260 -19.77 -10.63 11.87
N THR A 261 -19.20 -11.58 12.62
CA THR A 261 -18.87 -11.36 14.04
C THR A 261 -17.91 -10.20 14.22
N TYR A 262 -16.93 -10.08 13.34
CA TYR A 262 -15.94 -9.02 13.36
C TYR A 262 -16.55 -7.64 13.08
N MET A 263 -17.35 -7.52 12.03
CA MET A 263 -18.01 -6.26 11.69
C MET A 263 -18.92 -5.77 12.83
N ALA A 264 -19.58 -6.69 13.53
CA ALA A 264 -20.39 -6.36 14.71
C ALA A 264 -19.58 -5.81 15.90
N THR A 265 -18.26 -5.93 15.90
CA THR A 265 -17.40 -5.39 16.98
C THR A 265 -16.89 -3.98 16.71
N ILE A 266 -17.15 -3.40 15.55
CA ILE A 266 -16.69 -2.07 15.17
C ILE A 266 -17.43 -1.00 15.97
N PRO A 267 -16.74 -0.07 16.68
CA PRO A 267 -17.38 0.90 17.54
C PRO A 267 -18.30 1.89 16.82
N TYR A 268 -19.29 2.38 17.54
CA TYR A 268 -20.29 3.36 17.07
C TYR A 268 -19.70 4.74 16.74
N ASP A 269 -18.53 5.08 17.28
CA ASP A 269 -17.95 6.43 17.27
C ASP A 269 -17.22 6.79 15.97
N LEU A 270 -17.11 5.87 15.02
CA LEU A 270 -16.52 6.17 13.71
C LEU A 270 -17.58 6.80 12.81
N GLU A 271 -17.43 8.10 12.55
CA GLU A 271 -18.43 8.97 11.87
C GLU A 271 -18.77 8.61 10.42
N ASN A 272 -18.08 7.63 9.82
CA ASN A 272 -18.25 7.28 8.41
C ASN A 272 -19.04 5.99 8.20
N HIS A 273 -20.33 6.11 7.93
CA HIS A 273 -21.25 5.00 7.61
C HIS A 273 -21.49 4.80 6.11
N SER A 274 -20.53 5.18 5.27
CA SER A 274 -20.68 5.06 3.82
C SER A 274 -20.44 3.62 3.36
N GLU A 275 -21.05 3.25 2.25
CA GLU A 275 -20.76 1.99 1.52
C GLU A 275 -19.25 1.77 1.35
N LYS A 276 -18.51 2.85 1.06
CA LYS A 276 -17.04 2.82 0.93
C LYS A 276 -16.32 2.35 2.20
N HIS A 277 -16.82 2.70 3.38
CA HIS A 277 -16.23 2.26 4.64
C HIS A 277 -16.32 0.73 4.79
N TYR A 278 -17.47 0.15 4.50
CA TYR A 278 -17.66 -1.31 4.59
C TYR A 278 -16.90 -2.05 3.49
N GLN A 279 -16.83 -1.51 2.28
CA GLN A 279 -15.98 -2.01 1.21
C GLN A 279 -14.50 -1.98 1.61
N THR A 280 -14.06 -0.95 2.33
CA THR A 280 -12.69 -0.85 2.85
C THR A 280 -12.39 -1.94 3.87
N ILE A 281 -13.28 -2.18 4.83
CA ILE A 281 -13.11 -3.26 5.82
C ILE A 281 -13.09 -4.63 5.13
N PHE A 282 -13.99 -4.85 4.19
CA PHE A 282 -14.03 -6.06 3.39
C PHE A 282 -12.72 -6.27 2.62
N TYR A 283 -12.25 -5.23 1.93
CA TYR A 283 -10.96 -5.24 1.24
C TYR A 283 -9.80 -5.58 2.18
N LEU A 284 -9.74 -4.94 3.36
CA LEU A 284 -8.71 -5.21 4.36
C LEU A 284 -8.72 -6.67 4.81
N MET A 285 -9.88 -7.23 5.12
CA MET A 285 -10.01 -8.63 5.54
C MET A 285 -9.55 -9.60 4.45
N PHE A 286 -9.94 -9.38 3.19
CA PHE A 286 -9.50 -10.21 2.08
C PHE A 286 -8.02 -10.02 1.73
N SER A 287 -7.51 -8.82 1.86
CA SER A 287 -6.08 -8.54 1.67
C SER A 287 -5.21 -9.23 2.73
N PHE A 288 -5.75 -9.45 3.92
CA PHE A 288 -5.12 -10.25 4.97
C PHE A 288 -4.94 -11.73 4.57
N LEU A 289 -5.83 -12.28 3.77
CA LEU A 289 -5.66 -13.63 3.25
C LEU A 289 -4.37 -13.78 2.46
N ASN A 290 -3.97 -12.75 1.70
CA ASN A 290 -2.73 -12.77 0.93
C ASN A 290 -1.47 -12.83 1.81
N ILE A 291 -1.55 -12.37 3.06
CA ILE A 291 -0.44 -12.42 4.02
C ILE A 291 -0.26 -13.84 4.58
N TYR A 292 -1.37 -14.50 4.91
CA TYR A 292 -1.38 -15.77 5.61
C TYR A 292 -1.58 -16.98 4.70
N ILE A 293 -2.21 -16.78 3.56
CA ILE A 293 -2.50 -17.82 2.58
C ILE A 293 -1.90 -17.35 1.25
N ARG A 294 -1.13 -18.20 0.57
CA ARG A 294 -0.62 -17.91 -0.78
C ARG A 294 -1.77 -17.97 -1.81
N THR A 295 -2.69 -17.02 -1.72
CA THR A 295 -3.83 -16.86 -2.62
C THR A 295 -3.71 -15.52 -3.33
N GLU A 296 -4.14 -15.43 -4.57
CA GLU A 296 -4.32 -14.14 -5.23
C GLU A 296 -5.76 -13.65 -4.95
N VAL A 297 -5.89 -12.64 -4.08
CA VAL A 297 -7.14 -11.89 -3.97
C VAL A 297 -6.98 -10.63 -4.79
N LYS A 298 -7.76 -10.51 -5.85
CA LYS A 298 -7.85 -9.29 -6.67
C LYS A 298 -9.14 -8.59 -6.32
N SER A 299 -9.01 -7.38 -5.77
CA SER A 299 -10.13 -6.44 -5.66
C SER A 299 -10.02 -5.47 -6.83
N ALA A 300 -11.09 -5.29 -7.58
CA ALA A 300 -11.09 -4.37 -8.73
C ALA A 300 -12.36 -3.53 -8.71
N ILE A 301 -12.21 -2.21 -8.64
CA ILE A 301 -13.31 -1.26 -8.82
C ILE A 301 -13.81 -1.36 -10.27
N GLY A 302 -15.12 -1.56 -10.44
CA GLY A 302 -15.77 -1.72 -11.75
C GLY A 302 -15.88 -3.16 -12.26
N ARG A 303 -15.43 -4.15 -11.46
CA ARG A 303 -15.66 -5.59 -11.60
C ARG A 303 -16.23 -6.09 -10.26
N ALA A 304 -16.15 -7.39 -9.97
CA ALA A 304 -16.55 -7.92 -8.64
C ALA A 304 -15.81 -7.20 -7.50
N ASP A 305 -16.46 -7.05 -6.34
CA ASP A 305 -15.85 -6.41 -5.16
C ASP A 305 -14.60 -7.15 -4.67
N ALA A 306 -14.58 -8.48 -4.79
CA ALA A 306 -13.37 -9.28 -4.58
C ALA A 306 -13.43 -10.59 -5.40
N VAL A 307 -12.25 -11.08 -5.80
CA VAL A 307 -12.07 -12.40 -6.40
C VAL A 307 -10.95 -13.12 -5.66
N MET A 308 -11.23 -14.32 -5.17
CA MET A 308 -10.27 -15.12 -4.43
C MET A 308 -9.94 -16.40 -5.19
N HIS A 309 -8.67 -16.57 -5.54
CA HIS A 309 -8.18 -17.77 -6.21
C HIS A 309 -7.62 -18.77 -5.19
N MET A 310 -8.29 -19.90 -5.07
CA MET A 310 -7.79 -21.08 -4.34
C MET A 310 -7.20 -22.08 -5.33
N PRO A 311 -6.49 -23.11 -4.87
CA PRO A 311 -5.89 -24.12 -5.78
C PRO A 311 -6.88 -24.75 -6.75
N ASP A 312 -8.09 -25.08 -6.28
CA ASP A 312 -9.14 -25.82 -7.01
C ASP A 312 -10.43 -25.02 -7.22
N THR A 313 -10.55 -23.83 -6.62
CA THR A 313 -11.80 -23.06 -6.60
C THR A 313 -11.52 -21.56 -6.77
N ILE A 314 -12.37 -20.87 -7.50
CA ILE A 314 -12.38 -19.41 -7.58
C ILE A 314 -13.69 -18.91 -6.98
N TYR A 315 -13.57 -17.98 -6.04
CA TYR A 315 -14.72 -17.32 -5.40
C TYR A 315 -14.82 -15.88 -5.91
N VAL A 316 -16.02 -15.50 -6.34
CA VAL A 316 -16.34 -14.13 -6.77
C VAL A 316 -17.35 -13.55 -5.79
N PHE A 317 -17.00 -12.45 -5.16
CA PHE A 317 -17.80 -11.78 -4.13
C PHE A 317 -18.39 -10.48 -4.65
N GLU A 318 -19.61 -10.20 -4.29
CA GLU A 318 -20.29 -8.93 -4.48
C GLU A 318 -21.00 -8.53 -3.20
N LEU A 319 -20.79 -7.30 -2.74
CA LEU A 319 -21.36 -6.73 -1.54
C LEU A 319 -22.45 -5.70 -1.90
N LYS A 320 -23.56 -5.77 -1.22
CA LYS A 320 -24.62 -4.77 -1.29
C LYS A 320 -24.92 -4.21 0.08
N VAL A 321 -25.03 -2.89 0.17
CA VAL A 321 -25.45 -2.20 1.40
C VAL A 321 -26.95 -1.91 1.31
N ASP A 322 -27.69 -2.30 2.34
CA ASP A 322 -29.14 -2.13 2.44
C ASP A 322 -29.95 -2.73 1.27
N LYS A 323 -29.38 -3.75 0.63
CA LYS A 323 -29.99 -4.55 -0.42
C LYS A 323 -29.79 -6.04 -0.15
N SER A 324 -30.49 -6.90 -0.88
CA SER A 324 -30.44 -8.33 -0.67
C SER A 324 -29.19 -9.01 -1.23
N ALA A 325 -28.83 -10.17 -0.66
CA ALA A 325 -27.80 -11.04 -1.22
C ALA A 325 -28.17 -11.57 -2.62
N ASP A 326 -29.47 -11.68 -2.94
CA ASP A 326 -29.92 -12.03 -4.28
C ASP A 326 -29.61 -10.95 -5.32
N GLU A 327 -29.75 -9.67 -4.96
CA GLU A 327 -29.37 -8.55 -5.84
C GLU A 327 -27.86 -8.53 -6.10
N ALA A 328 -27.05 -8.91 -5.09
CA ALA A 328 -25.61 -9.05 -5.26
C ALA A 328 -25.27 -10.18 -6.24
N LEU A 329 -25.88 -11.36 -6.08
CA LEU A 329 -25.71 -12.47 -7.02
C LEU A 329 -26.17 -12.11 -8.44
N ALA A 330 -27.31 -11.43 -8.56
CA ALA A 330 -27.82 -10.97 -9.85
C ALA A 330 -26.83 -10.03 -10.57
N GLN A 331 -26.16 -9.16 -9.84
CA GLN A 331 -25.14 -8.28 -10.43
C GLN A 331 -23.93 -9.05 -10.94
N ILE A 332 -23.46 -10.09 -10.22
CA ILE A 332 -22.38 -10.96 -10.70
C ILE A 332 -22.74 -11.53 -12.08
N ASP A 333 -23.98 -12.03 -12.22
CA ASP A 333 -24.49 -12.61 -13.46
C ASP A 333 -24.64 -11.56 -14.58
N GLU A 334 -25.33 -10.46 -14.30
CA GLU A 334 -25.59 -9.38 -15.27
C GLU A 334 -24.31 -8.75 -15.81
N LYS A 335 -23.30 -8.60 -14.98
CA LYS A 335 -22.01 -8.02 -15.35
C LYS A 335 -21.01 -9.03 -15.89
N GLY A 336 -21.33 -10.32 -15.83
CA GLY A 336 -20.48 -11.41 -16.32
C GLY A 336 -19.15 -11.52 -15.58
N TYR A 337 -19.14 -11.28 -14.26
CA TYR A 337 -17.90 -11.28 -13.48
C TYR A 337 -17.19 -12.63 -13.42
N MET A 338 -17.92 -13.73 -13.69
CA MET A 338 -17.38 -15.09 -13.73
C MET A 338 -16.70 -15.41 -15.07
N LEU A 339 -17.07 -14.75 -16.15
CA LEU A 339 -16.62 -15.07 -17.53
C LEU A 339 -15.09 -15.18 -17.69
N PRO A 340 -14.26 -14.31 -17.10
CA PRO A 340 -12.81 -14.40 -17.25
C PRO A 340 -12.21 -15.69 -16.69
N TYR A 341 -12.90 -16.38 -15.80
CA TYR A 341 -12.39 -17.52 -15.03
C TYR A 341 -12.85 -18.90 -15.55
N HIS A 342 -13.81 -18.95 -16.47
CA HIS A 342 -14.30 -20.21 -17.06
C HIS A 342 -13.21 -21.06 -17.71
N ALA A 343 -12.17 -20.42 -18.26
CA ALA A 343 -11.06 -21.10 -18.91
C ALA A 343 -10.03 -21.71 -17.94
N GLU A 344 -10.11 -21.41 -16.64
CA GLU A 344 -9.12 -21.88 -15.66
C GLU A 344 -9.34 -23.33 -15.19
N GLY A 345 -10.47 -23.94 -15.53
CA GLY A 345 -10.78 -25.33 -15.17
C GLY A 345 -10.99 -25.59 -13.67
N LYS A 346 -11.22 -24.53 -12.89
CA LYS A 346 -11.49 -24.58 -11.45
C LYS A 346 -12.99 -24.50 -11.17
N ARG A 347 -13.40 -24.91 -9.99
CA ARG A 347 -14.77 -24.67 -9.51
C ARG A 347 -15.00 -23.18 -9.38
N LEU A 348 -16.13 -22.69 -9.85
CA LEU A 348 -16.50 -21.29 -9.78
C LEU A 348 -17.67 -21.13 -8.80
N ILE A 349 -17.46 -20.29 -7.79
CA ILE A 349 -18.46 -20.04 -6.74
C ILE A 349 -18.69 -18.54 -6.63
N LYS A 350 -19.94 -18.12 -6.79
CA LYS A 350 -20.37 -16.75 -6.58
C LYS A 350 -21.01 -16.56 -5.22
N ILE A 351 -20.68 -15.44 -4.58
CA ILE A 351 -21.12 -15.12 -3.22
C ILE A 351 -21.67 -13.70 -3.22
N GLY A 352 -22.97 -13.61 -2.97
CA GLY A 352 -23.64 -12.34 -2.74
C GLY A 352 -23.76 -12.09 -1.25
N ILE A 353 -23.35 -10.89 -0.80
CA ILE A 353 -23.34 -10.48 0.60
C ILE A 353 -24.24 -9.27 0.78
N SER A 354 -25.19 -9.34 1.72
CA SER A 354 -26.02 -8.23 2.18
C SER A 354 -25.44 -7.63 3.44
N PHE A 355 -25.22 -6.33 3.46
CA PHE A 355 -24.78 -5.56 4.61
C PHE A 355 -25.88 -4.61 5.07
N ASP A 356 -26.22 -4.66 6.35
CA ASP A 356 -27.18 -3.75 6.99
C ASP A 356 -26.43 -2.56 7.61
N SER A 357 -26.64 -1.37 7.05
CA SER A 357 -25.99 -0.14 7.52
C SER A 357 -26.46 0.31 8.90
N THR A 358 -27.68 -0.08 9.30
CA THR A 358 -28.26 0.22 10.61
C THR A 358 -27.68 -0.67 11.70
N GLN A 359 -27.61 -1.98 11.44
CA GLN A 359 -27.01 -2.96 12.34
C GLN A 359 -25.48 -3.02 12.22
N ARG A 360 -24.92 -2.45 11.14
CA ARG A 360 -23.49 -2.39 10.84
C ARG A 360 -22.81 -3.73 10.79
N THR A 361 -23.49 -4.70 10.22
CA THR A 361 -22.97 -6.05 10.07
C THR A 361 -23.53 -6.71 8.83
N ILE A 362 -22.94 -7.84 8.46
CA ILE A 362 -23.50 -8.70 7.42
C ILE A 362 -24.84 -9.25 7.94
N SER A 363 -25.91 -8.92 7.22
CA SER A 363 -27.27 -9.38 7.56
C SER A 363 -27.58 -10.76 6.96
N ASP A 364 -27.08 -10.99 5.72
CA ASP A 364 -27.35 -12.24 4.98
C ASP A 364 -26.25 -12.45 3.92
N TRP A 365 -26.09 -13.71 3.48
CA TRP A 365 -25.29 -14.06 2.30
C TRP A 365 -25.85 -15.26 1.58
N LYS A 366 -25.50 -15.36 0.31
CA LYS A 366 -25.86 -16.50 -0.53
C LYS A 366 -24.66 -16.98 -1.32
N ILE A 367 -24.44 -18.28 -1.27
CA ILE A 367 -23.35 -18.97 -1.97
C ILE A 367 -24.00 -19.80 -3.08
N LYS A 368 -23.45 -19.69 -4.30
CA LYS A 368 -23.95 -20.41 -5.46
C LYS A 368 -22.79 -20.90 -6.32
N GLU A 369 -22.76 -22.17 -6.57
CA GLU A 369 -21.82 -22.77 -7.53
C GLU A 369 -22.41 -22.61 -8.95
N GLU A 370 -21.55 -22.28 -9.91
CA GLU A 370 -21.94 -22.12 -11.31
C GLU A 370 -21.89 -23.46 -12.06
#